data_09219cccb8af8d8aa681898bf66fc69c
#
_entry.id   09219cccb8af8d8aa681898bf66fc69c
#
_cell.length_a   1.000
_cell.length_b   1.000
_cell.length_c   1.000
_cell.angle_alpha   90.00
_cell.angle_beta   90.00
_cell.angle_gamma   90.00
#
_symmetry.space_group_name_H-M   'P 1'
#
loop_
_entity.id
_entity.type
_entity.pdbx_description
1 polymer ?
#
loop_
_entity_poly.entity_id
_entity_poly.type
_entity_poly.pdbx_seq_one_letter_code
_entity_poly.pdbx_strand_id
1 'polypeptide(L)'
;MLTGFMQVELSTYFLTSSGAMATGWALVDGTWYYAASNGAIQRGRWIKIGSAWYYLDDVSGAMCTGEFAVGNTRYFSYDSGAMASSCWINLSDGMAWAKSSGALSEPLPTSSDGSPVVADRADSSSLPGVIHIGDAVFYADANGAVNVASGWIMSKDASDESGNTWYYASSNGVLKSGWQYVNGAWYWMDPSTYKMKTGWLNDRGTWYWLQPSGAMFANGWLKIDGVDYYFNASGAWLNTSGSVLGVNRSSLVNWLMSHENDGYYRGTPYDTHLSQETCMYPKGDPRWDGYTGMNCGGFVSHAYM
;
A
#
# COMPACT_ATOMS: atom_id res chain seq x y z
N MET A 1 -36.30 -10.88 44.74
CA MET A 1 -35.71 -11.07 43.39
C MET A 1 -34.22 -10.96 43.57
N LEU A 2 -33.43 -11.91 43.06
CA LEU A 2 -31.98 -11.86 43.10
C LEU A 2 -31.44 -10.91 42.02
N THR A 3 -30.46 -10.11 42.34
CA THR A 3 -29.80 -9.17 41.45
C THR A 3 -28.27 -9.15 41.74
N GLY A 4 -27.46 -8.69 40.77
CA GLY A 4 -26.03 -8.67 40.94
C GLY A 4 -25.34 -9.98 40.55
N PHE A 5 -24.07 -10.11 40.96
CA PHE A 5 -23.31 -11.34 40.67
C PHE A 5 -23.82 -12.53 41.47
N MET A 6 -23.95 -13.66 40.79
CA MET A 6 -24.35 -14.93 41.36
C MET A 6 -23.40 -16.02 40.90
N GLN A 7 -22.89 -16.78 41.86
CA GLN A 7 -22.05 -17.95 41.59
C GLN A 7 -22.95 -19.19 41.56
N VAL A 8 -22.86 -19.96 40.47
CA VAL A 8 -23.50 -21.29 40.35
C VAL A 8 -22.39 -22.25 39.91
N GLU A 9 -22.07 -23.19 40.78
CA GLU A 9 -20.94 -24.10 40.59
C GLU A 9 -19.63 -23.33 40.26
N LEU A 10 -19.03 -23.58 39.09
CA LEU A 10 -17.80 -22.92 38.64
C LEU A 10 -18.05 -21.68 37.78
N SER A 11 -19.31 -21.31 37.56
CA SER A 11 -19.69 -20.20 36.67
C SER A 11 -20.26 -19.03 37.46
N THR A 12 -19.87 -17.83 37.07
CA THR A 12 -20.41 -16.56 37.58
C THR A 12 -21.40 -16.00 36.56
N TYR A 13 -22.53 -15.53 37.05
CA TYR A 13 -23.58 -14.88 36.26
C TYR A 13 -23.85 -13.49 36.80
N PHE A 14 -24.35 -12.60 35.95
CA PHE A 14 -24.83 -11.28 36.40
C PHE A 14 -26.33 -11.17 36.15
N LEU A 15 -27.07 -10.89 37.21
CA LEU A 15 -28.51 -10.63 37.15
C LEU A 15 -28.74 -9.14 37.20
N THR A 16 -29.47 -8.62 36.21
CA THR A 16 -29.84 -7.20 36.11
C THR A 16 -30.75 -6.78 37.27
N SER A 17 -31.04 -5.49 37.40
CA SER A 17 -31.97 -4.97 38.39
C SER A 17 -33.39 -5.55 38.25
N SER A 18 -33.76 -6.08 37.09
CA SER A 18 -35.00 -6.79 36.84
C SER A 18 -34.94 -8.29 37.21
N GLY A 19 -33.76 -8.78 37.66
CA GLY A 19 -33.53 -10.20 37.91
C GLY A 19 -33.28 -11.02 36.65
N ALA A 20 -33.26 -10.42 35.47
CA ALA A 20 -32.94 -11.10 34.23
C ALA A 20 -31.43 -11.38 34.13
N MET A 21 -31.09 -12.57 33.64
CA MET A 21 -29.66 -12.93 33.38
C MET A 21 -29.11 -12.12 32.22
N ALA A 22 -27.98 -11.46 32.42
CA ALA A 22 -27.28 -10.72 31.38
C ALA A 22 -26.60 -11.68 30.38
N THR A 23 -26.59 -11.27 29.12
CA THR A 23 -25.80 -11.88 28.02
C THR A 23 -25.13 -10.78 27.20
N GLY A 24 -23.97 -11.07 26.65
CA GLY A 24 -23.18 -10.04 25.98
C GLY A 24 -22.50 -9.09 26.97
N TRP A 25 -22.28 -7.86 26.57
CA TRP A 25 -21.66 -6.84 27.42
C TRP A 25 -22.57 -6.39 28.57
N ALA A 26 -22.04 -6.37 29.78
CA ALA A 26 -22.69 -5.87 30.98
C ALA A 26 -21.83 -4.89 31.73
N LEU A 27 -22.33 -3.66 31.98
CA LEU A 27 -21.67 -2.66 32.80
C LEU A 27 -22.15 -2.80 34.24
N VAL A 28 -21.24 -3.07 35.16
CA VAL A 28 -21.51 -3.25 36.58
C VAL A 28 -20.57 -2.39 37.37
N ASP A 29 -21.10 -1.45 38.14
CA ASP A 29 -20.32 -0.51 38.97
C ASP A 29 -19.15 0.16 38.22
N GLY A 30 -19.39 0.57 36.95
CA GLY A 30 -18.40 1.21 36.09
C GLY A 30 -17.42 0.25 35.41
N THR A 31 -17.51 -1.06 35.65
CA THR A 31 -16.65 -2.09 35.04
C THR A 31 -17.41 -2.91 34.04
N TRP A 32 -16.82 -3.10 32.85
CA TRP A 32 -17.39 -3.93 31.80
C TRP A 32 -17.05 -5.40 31.98
N TYR A 33 -18.04 -6.27 31.78
CA TYR A 33 -17.92 -7.73 31.77
C TYR A 33 -18.59 -8.26 30.50
N TYR A 34 -18.22 -9.46 30.09
CA TYR A 34 -18.87 -10.12 28.97
C TYR A 34 -19.43 -11.48 29.40
N ALA A 35 -20.72 -11.65 29.21
CA ALA A 35 -21.43 -12.92 29.47
C ALA A 35 -21.63 -13.65 28.13
N ALA A 36 -21.36 -14.94 28.09
CA ALA A 36 -21.68 -15.80 26.97
C ALA A 36 -23.20 -15.91 26.76
N SER A 37 -23.63 -16.56 25.66
CA SER A 37 -25.08 -16.78 25.38
C SER A 37 -25.79 -17.56 26.45
N ASN A 38 -25.08 -18.38 27.24
CA ASN A 38 -25.64 -19.09 28.41
C ASN A 38 -25.58 -18.26 29.70
N GLY A 39 -25.18 -16.98 29.61
CA GLY A 39 -25.09 -16.04 30.73
C GLY A 39 -23.83 -16.13 31.57
N ALA A 40 -22.96 -17.11 31.35
CA ALA A 40 -21.73 -17.25 32.12
C ALA A 40 -20.71 -16.12 31.79
N ILE A 41 -20.28 -15.39 32.83
CA ILE A 41 -19.24 -14.35 32.70
C ILE A 41 -17.95 -15.00 32.20
N GLN A 42 -17.43 -14.48 31.14
CA GLN A 42 -16.17 -14.92 30.54
C GLN A 42 -14.99 -14.32 31.30
N ARG A 43 -13.89 -15.07 31.41
CA ARG A 43 -12.65 -14.61 32.04
C ARG A 43 -11.46 -15.37 31.49
N GLY A 44 -10.24 -14.78 31.62
CA GLY A 44 -8.98 -15.37 31.19
C GLY A 44 -8.93 -15.64 29.68
N ARG A 45 -9.59 -14.80 28.85
CA ARG A 45 -9.66 -15.05 27.42
C ARG A 45 -9.83 -13.80 26.57
N TRP A 46 -9.38 -13.93 25.36
CA TRP A 46 -9.67 -13.00 24.27
C TRP A 46 -11.06 -13.27 23.69
N ILE A 47 -11.79 -12.18 23.44
CA ILE A 47 -13.06 -12.22 22.68
C ILE A 47 -12.96 -11.25 21.51
N LYS A 48 -13.55 -11.61 20.38
CA LYS A 48 -13.63 -10.75 19.20
C LYS A 48 -15.06 -10.30 18.98
N ILE A 49 -15.27 -8.99 18.98
CA ILE A 49 -16.58 -8.38 18.70
C ILE A 49 -16.40 -7.42 17.53
N GLY A 50 -17.04 -7.72 16.40
CA GLY A 50 -16.79 -7.01 15.15
C GLY A 50 -15.33 -7.18 14.71
N SER A 51 -14.64 -6.07 14.51
CA SER A 51 -13.19 -6.04 14.16
C SER A 51 -12.26 -5.95 15.35
N ALA A 52 -12.77 -5.66 16.56
CA ALA A 52 -11.97 -5.42 17.76
C ALA A 52 -11.80 -6.67 18.63
N TRP A 53 -10.63 -6.78 19.24
CA TRP A 53 -10.34 -7.79 20.26
C TRP A 53 -10.38 -7.15 21.64
N TYR A 54 -10.88 -7.91 22.64
CA TYR A 54 -11.00 -7.53 24.04
C TYR A 54 -10.43 -8.66 24.90
N TYR A 55 -9.72 -8.33 25.97
CA TYR A 55 -9.30 -9.32 26.96
C TYR A 55 -10.10 -9.18 28.23
N LEU A 56 -10.54 -10.30 28.76
CA LEU A 56 -11.27 -10.39 30.03
C LEU A 56 -10.30 -10.98 31.06
N ASP A 57 -10.06 -10.21 32.10
CA ASP A 57 -9.14 -10.56 33.18
C ASP A 57 -9.40 -11.98 33.71
N ASP A 58 -8.34 -12.72 34.00
CA ASP A 58 -8.43 -14.15 34.35
C ASP A 58 -9.01 -14.39 35.74
N VAL A 59 -8.90 -13.44 36.64
CA VAL A 59 -9.38 -13.51 38.02
C VAL A 59 -10.79 -12.91 38.13
N SER A 60 -10.93 -11.65 37.75
CA SER A 60 -12.15 -10.87 37.95
C SER A 60 -13.16 -11.08 36.81
N GLY A 61 -12.73 -11.37 35.57
CA GLY A 61 -13.54 -11.34 34.37
C GLY A 61 -13.82 -9.92 33.86
N ALA A 62 -13.23 -8.91 34.48
CA ALA A 62 -13.36 -7.52 34.02
C ALA A 62 -12.69 -7.33 32.67
N MET A 63 -13.25 -6.48 31.83
CA MET A 63 -12.63 -6.04 30.57
C MET A 63 -11.36 -5.25 30.89
N CYS A 64 -10.22 -5.67 30.34
CA CYS A 64 -8.95 -4.98 30.53
C CYS A 64 -8.90 -3.70 29.71
N THR A 65 -8.38 -2.62 30.33
CA THR A 65 -8.03 -1.34 29.70
C THR A 65 -6.64 -0.91 30.15
N GLY A 66 -6.00 -0.03 29.37
CA GLY A 66 -4.61 0.35 29.64
C GLY A 66 -3.65 -0.78 29.30
N GLU A 67 -2.50 -0.79 29.98
CA GLU A 67 -1.50 -1.82 29.85
C GLU A 67 -1.80 -3.02 30.76
N PHE A 68 -1.67 -4.22 30.22
CA PHE A 68 -1.82 -5.49 30.95
C PHE A 68 -0.96 -6.59 30.34
N ALA A 69 -0.81 -7.70 31.06
CA ALA A 69 -0.06 -8.86 30.59
C ALA A 69 -0.94 -10.11 30.51
N VAL A 70 -0.69 -10.91 29.48
CA VAL A 70 -1.27 -12.26 29.36
C VAL A 70 -0.10 -13.24 29.24
N GLY A 71 0.12 -14.02 30.29
CA GLY A 71 1.40 -14.75 30.44
C GLY A 71 2.57 -13.80 30.51
N ASN A 72 3.55 -13.98 29.63
CA ASN A 72 4.75 -13.13 29.56
C ASN A 72 4.64 -12.04 28.46
N THR A 73 3.47 -11.84 27.88
CA THR A 73 3.29 -10.89 26.78
C THR A 73 2.50 -9.68 27.25
N ARG A 74 3.05 -8.48 27.01
CA ARG A 74 2.39 -7.20 27.31
C ARG A 74 1.46 -6.83 26.18
N TYR A 75 0.32 -6.22 26.53
CA TYR A 75 -0.70 -5.71 25.64
C TYR A 75 -1.19 -4.33 26.11
N PHE A 76 -1.86 -3.61 25.25
CA PHE A 76 -2.55 -2.39 25.61
C PHE A 76 -3.96 -2.39 25.00
N SER A 77 -4.95 -2.04 25.80
CA SER A 77 -6.31 -1.74 25.33
C SER A 77 -6.68 -0.31 25.63
N TYR A 78 -7.38 0.32 24.71
CA TYR A 78 -7.94 1.66 24.92
C TYR A 78 -9.03 1.65 26.01
N ASP A 79 -9.52 2.82 26.43
CA ASP A 79 -10.62 2.94 27.40
C ASP A 79 -11.90 2.23 26.95
N SER A 80 -12.07 2.07 25.64
CA SER A 80 -13.15 1.26 25.05
C SER A 80 -12.98 -0.25 25.26
N GLY A 81 -11.83 -0.69 25.80
CA GLY A 81 -11.42 -2.09 25.90
C GLY A 81 -10.85 -2.67 24.62
N ALA A 82 -10.94 -1.97 23.49
CA ALA A 82 -10.41 -2.48 22.23
C ALA A 82 -8.89 -2.56 22.27
N MET A 83 -8.32 -3.72 21.92
CA MET A 83 -6.89 -3.98 21.88
C MET A 83 -6.21 -3.11 20.81
N ALA A 84 -5.13 -2.45 21.16
CA ALA A 84 -4.28 -1.73 20.24
C ALA A 84 -3.50 -2.70 19.34
N SER A 85 -3.35 -2.36 18.06
CA SER A 85 -2.54 -3.13 17.11
C SER A 85 -2.03 -2.25 15.98
N SER A 86 -0.83 -2.56 15.47
CA SER A 86 -0.17 -1.86 14.36
C SER A 86 -0.08 -0.33 14.60
N CYS A 87 0.26 0.06 15.82
CA CYS A 87 0.39 1.47 16.22
C CYS A 87 1.40 1.64 17.36
N TRP A 88 1.88 2.87 17.53
CA TRP A 88 2.70 3.25 18.67
C TRP A 88 1.83 3.51 19.90
N ILE A 89 2.28 3.03 21.04
CA ILE A 89 1.67 3.23 22.36
C ILE A 89 2.66 3.95 23.26
N ASN A 90 2.24 5.06 23.82
CA ASN A 90 3.01 5.80 24.83
C ASN A 90 2.74 5.17 26.20
N LEU A 91 3.76 4.58 26.78
CA LEU A 91 3.74 3.95 28.09
C LEU A 91 4.51 4.78 29.11
N SER A 92 4.40 4.45 30.38
CA SER A 92 5.15 5.14 31.46
C SER A 92 6.68 4.95 31.37
N ASP A 93 7.12 3.90 30.71
CA ASP A 93 8.52 3.50 30.53
C ASP A 93 9.07 3.74 29.11
N GLY A 94 8.30 4.40 28.24
CA GLY A 94 8.69 4.76 26.87
C GLY A 94 7.62 4.50 25.84
N MET A 95 8.00 4.47 24.55
CA MET A 95 7.09 4.12 23.46
C MET A 95 7.28 2.67 23.02
N ALA A 96 6.20 1.90 22.95
CA ALA A 96 6.20 0.54 22.43
C ALA A 96 5.40 0.43 21.13
N TRP A 97 5.86 -0.42 20.22
CA TRP A 97 5.08 -0.78 19.03
C TRP A 97 4.11 -1.92 19.37
N ALA A 98 2.81 -1.67 19.25
CA ALA A 98 1.81 -2.74 19.29
C ALA A 98 1.82 -3.45 17.93
N LYS A 99 2.27 -4.70 17.92
CA LYS A 99 2.33 -5.54 16.72
C LYS A 99 0.93 -5.79 16.15
N SER A 100 0.84 -6.33 14.95
CA SER A 100 -0.43 -6.73 14.35
C SER A 100 -1.22 -7.74 15.20
N SER A 101 -0.52 -8.54 16.00
CA SER A 101 -1.09 -9.45 17.00
C SER A 101 -1.57 -8.76 18.29
N GLY A 102 -1.28 -7.48 18.47
CA GLY A 102 -1.49 -6.71 19.70
C GLY A 102 -0.37 -6.79 20.73
N ALA A 103 0.53 -7.75 20.60
CA ALA A 103 1.66 -7.87 21.52
C ALA A 103 2.57 -6.63 21.41
N LEU A 104 2.95 -6.04 22.55
CA LEU A 104 3.86 -4.90 22.59
C LEU A 104 5.31 -5.33 22.32
N SER A 105 6.06 -4.48 21.63
CA SER A 105 7.54 -4.55 21.63
C SER A 105 8.09 -4.11 22.98
N GLU A 106 9.41 -4.33 23.19
CA GLU A 106 10.10 -3.65 24.28
C GLU A 106 9.97 -2.12 24.08
N PRO A 107 9.68 -1.37 25.14
CA PRO A 107 9.61 0.08 25.08
C PRO A 107 10.95 0.70 24.68
N LEU A 108 10.87 1.76 23.90
CA LEU A 108 12.01 2.59 23.51
C LEU A 108 11.98 3.88 24.32
N PRO A 109 13.14 4.40 24.79
CA PRO A 109 13.22 5.74 25.32
C PRO A 109 12.73 6.75 24.28
N THR A 110 12.26 7.89 24.74
CA THR A 110 11.79 8.97 23.86
C THR A 110 12.73 10.17 23.90
N SER A 111 12.92 10.81 22.77
CA SER A 111 13.60 12.09 22.64
C SER A 111 12.75 13.25 23.19
N SER A 112 13.31 14.45 23.24
CA SER A 112 12.62 15.65 23.73
C SER A 112 11.37 16.04 22.93
N ASP A 113 11.26 15.62 21.68
CA ASP A 113 10.09 15.82 20.81
C ASP A 113 9.07 14.66 20.89
N GLY A 114 9.35 13.65 21.74
CA GLY A 114 8.50 12.49 21.95
C GLY A 114 8.70 11.34 20.96
N SER A 115 9.67 11.44 20.04
CA SER A 115 9.96 10.34 19.09
C SER A 115 10.69 9.19 19.80
N PRO A 116 10.38 7.91 19.50
CA PRO A 116 11.11 6.79 20.04
C PRO A 116 12.56 6.78 19.53
N VAL A 117 13.51 6.36 20.35
CA VAL A 117 14.96 6.40 20.06
C VAL A 117 15.58 5.01 20.20
N VAL A 118 16.37 4.61 19.21
CA VAL A 118 17.04 3.28 19.15
C VAL A 118 18.57 3.34 19.30
N ALA A 119 19.13 4.46 19.75
CA ALA A 119 20.58 4.71 19.76
C ALA A 119 21.41 3.65 20.49
N ASP A 120 20.85 3.00 21.52
CA ASP A 120 21.54 2.00 22.34
C ASP A 120 21.29 0.55 21.91
N ARG A 121 20.64 0.32 20.76
CA ARG A 121 20.38 -1.04 20.26
C ARG A 121 21.57 -1.58 19.47
N ALA A 122 21.69 -2.91 19.43
CA ALA A 122 22.76 -3.60 18.72
C ALA A 122 22.77 -3.34 17.19
N ASP A 123 21.63 -2.96 16.62
CA ASP A 123 21.45 -2.62 15.22
C ASP A 123 21.68 -1.12 14.91
N SER A 124 21.96 -0.29 15.91
CA SER A 124 22.20 1.15 15.75
C SER A 124 23.48 1.50 14.99
N SER A 125 24.38 0.56 14.80
CA SER A 125 25.63 0.76 14.03
C SER A 125 25.41 1.04 12.54
N SER A 126 24.22 0.81 12.03
CA SER A 126 23.81 1.07 10.63
C SER A 126 23.01 2.38 10.45
N LEU A 127 22.94 3.22 11.47
CA LEU A 127 22.22 4.50 11.40
C LEU A 127 23.00 5.59 10.65
N PRO A 128 22.32 6.48 9.89
CA PRO A 128 20.87 6.47 9.62
C PRO A 128 20.46 5.32 8.72
N GLY A 129 19.26 4.76 8.91
CA GLY A 129 18.82 3.66 8.07
C GLY A 129 17.54 2.97 8.50
N VAL A 130 17.33 1.81 7.89
CA VAL A 130 16.15 0.97 8.10
C VAL A 130 16.35 0.10 9.34
N ILE A 131 15.38 0.09 10.24
CA ILE A 131 15.37 -0.68 11.47
C ILE A 131 14.09 -1.50 11.63
N HIS A 132 14.18 -2.61 12.37
CA HIS A 132 13.04 -3.48 12.67
C HIS A 132 12.63 -3.33 14.14
N ILE A 133 11.36 -3.04 14.38
CA ILE A 133 10.76 -2.97 15.72
C ILE A 133 9.49 -3.82 15.72
N GLY A 134 9.54 -4.92 16.46
CA GLY A 134 8.46 -5.89 16.46
C GLY A 134 8.28 -6.56 15.08
N ASP A 135 7.12 -6.42 14.49
CA ASP A 135 6.75 -6.93 13.16
C ASP A 135 6.73 -5.83 12.07
N ALA A 136 7.21 -4.65 12.39
CA ALA A 136 7.20 -3.50 11.49
C ALA A 136 8.61 -2.97 11.22
N VAL A 137 8.73 -2.21 10.14
CA VAL A 137 9.98 -1.64 9.64
C VAL A 137 9.87 -0.14 9.63
N PHE A 138 10.89 0.55 10.14
CA PHE A 138 10.94 1.98 10.30
C PHE A 138 12.25 2.55 9.74
N TYR A 139 12.31 3.86 9.61
CA TYR A 139 13.53 4.59 9.37
C TYR A 139 13.96 5.30 10.66
N ALA A 140 15.21 5.19 11.03
CA ALA A 140 15.81 5.98 12.10
C ALA A 140 16.91 6.90 11.53
N ASP A 141 16.99 8.11 12.06
CA ASP A 141 18.03 9.08 11.69
C ASP A 141 19.39 8.76 12.33
N ALA A 142 20.39 9.60 12.08
CA ALA A 142 21.73 9.44 12.64
C ALA A 142 21.80 9.51 14.18
N ASN A 143 20.80 10.12 14.81
CA ASN A 143 20.67 10.18 16.28
C ASN A 143 19.86 9.01 16.85
N GLY A 144 19.41 8.10 16.01
CA GLY A 144 18.55 6.99 16.39
C GLY A 144 17.07 7.35 16.56
N ALA A 145 16.66 8.58 16.25
CA ALA A 145 15.26 8.95 16.33
C ALA A 145 14.46 8.27 15.20
N VAL A 146 13.43 7.51 15.61
CA VAL A 146 12.57 6.76 14.70
C VAL A 146 11.53 7.68 14.07
N ASN A 147 11.44 7.68 12.75
CA ASN A 147 10.37 8.41 12.07
C ASN A 147 9.02 7.75 12.31
N VAL A 148 8.11 8.46 12.95
CA VAL A 148 6.73 8.03 13.22
C VAL A 148 5.70 8.73 12.32
N ALA A 149 6.15 9.67 11.49
CA ALA A 149 5.29 10.41 10.56
C ALA A 149 5.08 9.65 9.24
N SER A 150 3.98 9.95 8.58
CA SER A 150 3.70 9.46 7.22
C SER A 150 4.40 10.32 6.16
N GLY A 151 4.63 9.73 4.99
CA GLY A 151 5.10 10.44 3.81
C GLY A 151 6.50 10.06 3.38
N TRP A 152 7.09 10.92 2.59
CA TRP A 152 8.43 10.74 2.05
C TRP A 152 9.50 11.05 3.08
N ILE A 153 10.47 10.16 3.18
CA ILE A 153 11.66 10.33 4.03
C ILE A 153 12.87 10.38 3.12
N MET A 154 13.65 11.45 3.23
CA MET A 154 14.92 11.58 2.53
C MET A 154 16.07 11.25 3.48
N SER A 155 16.89 10.29 3.10
CA SER A 155 18.14 9.96 3.77
C SER A 155 19.32 10.43 2.93
N LYS A 156 20.29 11.05 3.56
CA LYS A 156 21.60 11.29 2.96
C LYS A 156 22.47 10.04 3.18
N ASP A 157 22.27 9.05 2.36
CA ASP A 157 23.10 7.84 2.40
C ASP A 157 24.37 8.08 1.57
N ALA A 158 25.52 8.02 2.23
CA ALA A 158 26.82 8.16 1.59
C ALA A 158 27.16 7.01 0.60
N SER A 159 26.34 5.95 0.59
CA SER A 159 26.49 4.81 -0.33
C SER A 159 25.75 4.98 -1.66
N ASP A 160 24.94 6.03 -1.80
CA ASP A 160 24.23 6.35 -3.04
C ASP A 160 24.99 7.42 -3.83
N GLU A 161 25.41 7.13 -5.07
CA GLU A 161 26.08 8.08 -5.96
C GLU A 161 25.26 9.35 -6.22
N SER A 162 23.91 9.29 -6.08
CA SER A 162 23.01 10.46 -6.14
C SER A 162 22.98 11.27 -4.84
N GLY A 163 23.51 10.71 -3.75
CA GLY A 163 23.56 11.33 -2.42
C GLY A 163 22.21 11.43 -1.69
N ASN A 164 21.11 11.00 -2.31
CA ASN A 164 19.76 11.06 -1.72
C ASN A 164 19.00 9.76 -1.93
N THR A 165 18.81 9.02 -0.86
CA THR A 165 17.95 7.85 -0.85
C THR A 165 16.56 8.22 -0.29
N TRP A 166 15.50 7.77 -0.96
CA TRP A 166 14.13 8.05 -0.56
C TRP A 166 13.43 6.79 -0.06
N TYR A 167 12.60 6.96 0.98
CA TYR A 167 11.70 5.97 1.55
C TYR A 167 10.29 6.54 1.62
N TYR A 168 9.29 5.68 1.74
CA TYR A 168 7.91 6.10 1.94
C TYR A 168 7.29 5.38 3.13
N ALA A 169 6.72 6.15 4.06
CA ALA A 169 6.13 5.66 5.30
C ALA A 169 4.60 5.84 5.34
N SER A 170 3.90 4.90 5.95
CA SER A 170 2.48 4.99 6.28
C SER A 170 2.22 5.91 7.47
N SER A 171 0.95 6.03 7.89
CA SER A 171 0.50 6.94 8.95
C SER A 171 1.19 6.76 10.31
N ASN A 172 1.78 5.61 10.58
CA ASN A 172 2.48 5.34 11.85
C ASN A 172 4.00 5.23 11.66
N GLY A 173 4.54 5.78 10.57
CA GLY A 173 5.97 5.73 10.25
C GLY A 173 6.45 4.40 9.68
N VAL A 174 5.58 3.39 9.53
CA VAL A 174 5.94 2.09 8.97
C VAL A 174 6.30 2.22 7.50
N LEU A 175 7.52 1.83 7.15
CA LEU A 175 8.01 1.85 5.78
C LEU A 175 7.20 0.93 4.87
N LYS A 176 6.92 1.42 3.68
CA LYS A 176 6.20 0.69 2.64
C LYS A 176 7.19 0.04 1.67
N SER A 177 6.80 -1.12 1.15
CA SER A 177 7.50 -1.82 0.08
C SER A 177 6.57 -2.14 -1.09
N GLY A 178 7.12 -2.46 -2.25
CA GLY A 178 6.37 -2.69 -3.47
C GLY A 178 5.80 -1.40 -4.07
N TRP A 179 4.76 -1.54 -4.86
CA TRP A 179 4.10 -0.43 -5.53
C TRP A 179 3.32 0.47 -4.57
N GLN A 180 3.58 1.78 -4.65
CA GLN A 180 2.88 2.82 -3.89
C GLN A 180 2.33 3.88 -4.84
N TYR A 181 1.04 4.20 -4.71
CA TYR A 181 0.40 5.29 -5.45
C TYR A 181 0.34 6.53 -4.59
N VAL A 182 1.09 7.56 -4.95
CA VAL A 182 1.25 8.78 -4.16
C VAL A 182 1.08 9.99 -5.08
N ASN A 183 0.17 10.89 -4.73
CA ASN A 183 -0.07 12.17 -5.45
C ASN A 183 -0.20 12.01 -6.98
N GLY A 184 -0.91 10.98 -7.43
CA GLY A 184 -1.19 10.77 -8.86
C GLY A 184 -0.12 10.00 -9.63
N ALA A 185 0.95 9.53 -8.98
CA ALA A 185 2.01 8.74 -9.60
C ALA A 185 2.29 7.43 -8.85
N TRP A 186 2.75 6.42 -9.58
CA TRP A 186 3.20 5.17 -9.02
C TRP A 186 4.70 5.21 -8.76
N TYR A 187 5.11 4.64 -7.63
CA TYR A 187 6.50 4.49 -7.19
C TYR A 187 6.73 3.06 -6.74
N TRP A 188 7.97 2.59 -6.83
CA TRP A 188 8.36 1.28 -6.32
C TRP A 188 9.36 1.41 -5.18
N MET A 189 9.00 0.83 -4.04
CA MET A 189 9.89 0.67 -2.88
C MET A 189 10.43 -0.75 -2.88
N ASP A 190 11.75 -0.90 -2.92
CA ASP A 190 12.40 -2.21 -2.93
C ASP A 190 12.02 -3.03 -1.70
N PRO A 191 11.52 -4.27 -1.84
CA PRO A 191 11.04 -5.05 -0.71
C PRO A 191 12.12 -5.45 0.31
N SER A 192 13.38 -5.45 -0.08
CA SER A 192 14.50 -5.85 0.79
C SER A 192 15.17 -4.66 1.47
N THR A 193 15.24 -3.53 0.79
CA THR A 193 15.94 -2.34 1.28
C THR A 193 15.00 -1.19 1.64
N TYR A 194 13.73 -1.26 1.23
CA TYR A 194 12.70 -0.21 1.35
C TYR A 194 13.04 1.08 0.59
N LYS A 195 14.15 1.12 -0.13
CA LYS A 195 14.59 2.28 -0.92
C LYS A 195 13.71 2.46 -2.15
N MET A 196 13.42 3.72 -2.49
CA MET A 196 12.74 4.06 -3.75
C MET A 196 13.61 3.67 -4.94
N LYS A 197 13.05 2.94 -5.87
CA LYS A 197 13.70 2.50 -7.10
C LYS A 197 13.62 3.59 -8.17
N THR A 198 14.68 3.72 -8.96
CA THR A 198 14.72 4.48 -10.21
C THR A 198 15.27 3.60 -11.33
N GLY A 199 15.07 4.01 -12.58
CA GLY A 199 15.51 3.22 -13.75
C GLY A 199 14.62 2.00 -14.02
N TRP A 200 15.21 0.99 -14.64
CA TRP A 200 14.49 -0.22 -15.00
C TRP A 200 14.09 -1.06 -13.79
N LEU A 201 12.83 -1.49 -13.77
CA LEU A 201 12.27 -2.41 -12.80
C LEU A 201 11.65 -3.61 -13.53
N ASN A 202 12.03 -4.82 -13.13
CA ASN A 202 11.31 -6.04 -13.51
C ASN A 202 10.47 -6.48 -12.32
N ASP A 203 9.14 -6.40 -12.45
CA ASP A 203 8.22 -6.94 -11.46
C ASP A 203 7.47 -8.13 -12.08
N ARG A 204 7.78 -9.33 -11.62
CA ARG A 204 7.15 -10.60 -12.04
C ARG A 204 7.15 -10.81 -13.56
N GLY A 205 8.25 -10.43 -14.21
CA GLY A 205 8.42 -10.60 -15.66
C GLY A 205 7.91 -9.41 -16.49
N THR A 206 7.25 -8.42 -15.88
CA THR A 206 6.85 -7.19 -16.55
C THR A 206 7.87 -6.09 -16.25
N TRP A 207 8.32 -5.40 -17.30
CA TRP A 207 9.28 -4.32 -17.19
C TRP A 207 8.60 -2.97 -17.14
N TYR A 208 9.10 -2.12 -16.24
CA TYR A 208 8.67 -0.74 -16.01
C TYR A 208 9.87 0.20 -16.02
N TRP A 209 9.63 1.48 -16.29
CA TRP A 209 10.63 2.52 -16.14
C TRP A 209 10.23 3.50 -15.04
N LEU A 210 11.09 3.62 -14.04
CA LEU A 210 10.96 4.59 -12.96
C LEU A 210 11.88 5.76 -13.27
N GLN A 211 11.31 6.94 -13.44
CA GLN A 211 12.04 8.17 -13.79
C GLN A 211 13.04 8.52 -12.67
N PRO A 212 13.98 9.45 -12.88
CA PRO A 212 14.88 9.92 -11.82
C PRO A 212 14.16 10.47 -10.58
N SER A 213 12.91 10.94 -10.73
CA SER A 213 12.03 11.32 -9.63
C SER A 213 11.44 10.12 -8.86
N GLY A 214 11.66 8.89 -9.32
CA GLY A 214 11.02 7.67 -8.83
C GLY A 214 9.64 7.39 -9.44
N ALA A 215 9.00 8.37 -10.08
CA ALA A 215 7.67 8.20 -10.66
C ALA A 215 7.71 7.24 -11.87
N MET A 216 6.80 6.27 -11.90
CA MET A 216 6.65 5.36 -13.03
C MET A 216 6.22 6.11 -14.29
N PHE A 217 6.94 5.88 -15.39
CA PHE A 217 6.53 6.38 -16.70
C PHE A 217 5.44 5.47 -17.30
N ALA A 218 4.42 6.07 -17.92
CA ALA A 218 3.32 5.34 -18.55
C ALA A 218 2.77 6.08 -19.75
N ASN A 219 2.06 5.35 -20.61
CA ASN A 219 1.24 5.85 -21.70
C ASN A 219 2.02 6.70 -22.71
N GLY A 220 3.06 6.12 -23.34
CA GLY A 220 3.80 6.84 -24.37
C GLY A 220 5.16 6.26 -24.71
N TRP A 221 5.86 6.99 -25.57
CA TRP A 221 7.23 6.73 -25.96
C TRP A 221 8.21 7.47 -25.06
N LEU A 222 9.27 6.81 -24.66
CA LEU A 222 10.36 7.39 -23.90
C LEU A 222 11.70 6.96 -24.50
N LYS A 223 12.60 7.92 -24.71
CA LYS A 223 13.97 7.63 -25.13
C LYS A 223 14.85 7.42 -23.90
N ILE A 224 15.42 6.22 -23.77
CA ILE A 224 16.33 5.83 -22.69
C ILE A 224 17.63 5.38 -23.35
N ASP A 225 18.74 6.03 -23.01
CA ASP A 225 20.09 5.73 -23.55
C ASP A 225 20.13 5.66 -25.09
N GLY A 226 19.38 6.57 -25.73
CA GLY A 226 19.30 6.65 -27.20
C GLY A 226 18.33 5.71 -27.85
N VAL A 227 17.72 4.78 -27.12
CA VAL A 227 16.74 3.79 -27.61
C VAL A 227 15.33 4.21 -27.22
N ASP A 228 14.38 4.09 -28.14
CA ASP A 228 12.96 4.41 -27.90
C ASP A 228 12.23 3.19 -27.35
N TYR A 229 11.51 3.40 -26.25
CA TYR A 229 10.68 2.40 -25.56
C TYR A 229 9.24 2.88 -25.48
N TYR A 230 8.29 2.00 -25.70
CA TYR A 230 6.87 2.31 -25.54
C TYR A 230 6.31 1.66 -24.28
N PHE A 231 5.62 2.46 -23.46
CA PHE A 231 4.96 2.02 -22.25
C PHE A 231 3.45 2.19 -22.39
N ASN A 232 2.69 1.17 -22.03
CA ASN A 232 1.23 1.25 -22.07
C ASN A 232 0.67 2.09 -20.89
N ALA A 233 -0.65 2.20 -20.80
CA ALA A 233 -1.32 2.99 -19.76
C ALA A 233 -1.09 2.46 -18.33
N SER A 234 -0.75 1.19 -18.17
CA SER A 234 -0.36 0.61 -16.87
C SER A 234 1.14 0.74 -16.56
N GLY A 235 1.92 1.41 -17.41
CA GLY A 235 3.36 1.59 -17.28
C GLY A 235 4.20 0.38 -17.71
N ALA A 236 3.58 -0.70 -18.20
CA ALA A 236 4.32 -1.85 -18.69
C ALA A 236 5.02 -1.54 -20.01
N TRP A 237 6.33 -1.82 -20.08
CA TRP A 237 7.05 -1.76 -21.33
C TRP A 237 6.53 -2.84 -22.28
N LEU A 238 6.12 -2.41 -23.45
CA LEU A 238 5.79 -3.29 -24.54
C LEU A 238 7.05 -3.50 -25.37
N ASN A 239 7.61 -4.71 -25.28
CA ASN A 239 8.76 -5.08 -26.10
C ASN A 239 8.35 -5.06 -27.59
N THR A 240 8.59 -3.92 -28.23
CA THR A 240 8.25 -3.69 -29.62
C THR A 240 9.24 -4.30 -30.62
N SER A 241 10.19 -5.11 -30.17
CA SER A 241 10.94 -5.99 -31.07
C SER A 241 10.05 -7.08 -31.70
N GLY A 242 8.78 -7.15 -31.30
CA GLY A 242 7.72 -7.94 -31.89
C GLY A 242 6.39 -7.30 -31.60
N SER A 243 5.80 -6.62 -32.56
CA SER A 243 4.38 -6.24 -32.68
C SER A 243 3.67 -5.66 -31.43
N VAL A 244 3.56 -4.33 -31.32
CA VAL A 244 2.41 -3.70 -30.67
C VAL A 244 1.20 -3.97 -31.56
N LEU A 245 0.18 -4.65 -31.03
CA LEU A 245 -1.03 -5.01 -31.79
C LEU A 245 -0.80 -5.79 -33.10
N GLY A 246 0.25 -6.63 -33.15
CA GLY A 246 0.56 -7.39 -34.36
C GLY A 246 1.41 -6.64 -35.39
N VAL A 247 1.79 -5.38 -35.15
CA VAL A 247 2.58 -4.57 -36.09
C VAL A 247 3.99 -4.35 -35.57
N ASN A 248 4.99 -4.77 -36.31
CA ASN A 248 6.38 -4.48 -36.05
C ASN A 248 6.62 -2.96 -36.25
N ARG A 249 7.24 -2.29 -35.27
CA ARG A 249 7.54 -0.83 -35.32
C ARG A 249 8.29 -0.46 -36.60
N SER A 250 9.29 -1.24 -36.98
CA SER A 250 10.05 -1.00 -38.18
C SER A 250 9.18 -1.12 -39.43
N SER A 251 8.25 -2.07 -39.46
CA SER A 251 7.27 -2.20 -40.53
C SER A 251 6.32 -1.03 -40.58
N LEU A 252 5.83 -0.56 -39.41
CA LEU A 252 4.98 0.61 -39.31
C LEU A 252 5.72 1.87 -39.76
N VAL A 253 6.94 2.11 -39.26
CA VAL A 253 7.76 3.26 -39.65
C VAL A 253 8.07 3.22 -41.16
N ASN A 254 8.47 2.07 -41.68
CA ASN A 254 8.73 1.92 -43.12
C ASN A 254 7.47 2.15 -43.94
N TRP A 255 6.32 1.66 -43.48
CA TRP A 255 5.04 1.89 -44.11
C TRP A 255 4.70 3.39 -44.09
N LEU A 256 4.79 4.07 -42.94
CA LEU A 256 4.59 5.52 -42.78
C LEU A 256 5.51 6.32 -43.71
N MET A 257 6.81 5.99 -43.74
CA MET A 257 7.79 6.67 -44.60
C MET A 257 7.54 6.42 -46.08
N SER A 258 7.03 5.24 -46.47
CA SER A 258 6.65 4.97 -47.83
C SER A 258 5.41 5.72 -48.31
N HIS A 259 4.59 6.18 -47.36
CA HIS A 259 3.33 6.92 -47.61
C HIS A 259 3.40 8.39 -47.13
N GLU A 260 4.62 8.92 -46.85
CA GLU A 260 4.80 10.30 -46.36
C GLU A 260 4.30 11.37 -47.32
N ASN A 261 4.23 11.04 -48.61
CA ASN A 261 3.73 11.94 -49.67
C ASN A 261 2.28 11.68 -50.03
N ASP A 262 1.61 10.73 -49.37
CA ASP A 262 0.18 10.53 -49.60
C ASP A 262 -0.61 11.68 -48.99
N GLY A 263 -1.42 12.33 -49.79
CA GLY A 263 -2.23 13.48 -49.36
C GLY A 263 -3.25 13.05 -48.27
N TYR A 264 -3.59 14.00 -47.41
CA TYR A 264 -4.57 13.75 -46.33
C TYR A 264 -5.99 13.96 -46.87
N TYR A 265 -6.80 12.90 -46.93
CA TYR A 265 -8.20 12.96 -47.36
C TYR A 265 -9.15 13.14 -46.17
N ARG A 266 -9.97 14.18 -46.17
CA ARG A 266 -11.09 14.36 -45.24
C ARG A 266 -12.32 13.60 -45.75
N GLY A 267 -12.34 12.28 -45.53
CA GLY A 267 -13.54 11.48 -45.75
C GLY A 267 -14.46 11.45 -44.53
N THR A 268 -15.69 10.99 -44.73
CA THR A 268 -16.60 10.73 -43.63
C THR A 268 -16.02 9.65 -42.71
N PRO A 269 -16.13 9.81 -41.37
CA PRO A 269 -15.39 8.97 -40.41
C PRO A 269 -15.77 7.48 -40.37
N TYR A 270 -16.77 7.05 -41.10
CA TYR A 270 -17.28 5.66 -41.10
C TYR A 270 -17.63 5.19 -42.53
N ASP A 271 -16.67 5.28 -43.43
CA ASP A 271 -16.88 4.64 -44.71
C ASP A 271 -16.65 3.12 -44.54
N THR A 272 -17.72 2.35 -44.60
CA THR A 272 -17.71 0.89 -44.47
C THR A 272 -16.98 0.18 -45.60
N HIS A 273 -16.45 0.90 -46.56
CA HIS A 273 -15.65 0.37 -47.67
C HIS A 273 -14.17 0.25 -47.36
N LEU A 274 -13.73 0.59 -46.15
CA LEU A 274 -12.35 0.43 -45.68
C LEU A 274 -11.93 -1.06 -45.46
N SER A 275 -12.82 -2.00 -45.69
CA SER A 275 -12.50 -3.44 -45.61
C SER A 275 -11.88 -4.03 -46.86
N GLN A 276 -11.74 -3.27 -47.92
CA GLN A 276 -11.05 -3.66 -49.14
C GLN A 276 -9.85 -2.75 -49.36
N GLU A 277 -8.78 -3.31 -49.91
CA GLU A 277 -7.42 -2.82 -50.09
C GLU A 277 -7.20 -1.37 -50.57
N THR A 278 -8.21 -0.55 -50.66
CA THR A 278 -8.13 0.85 -51.12
C THR A 278 -8.96 1.76 -50.24
N CYS A 279 -8.32 2.39 -49.31
CA CYS A 279 -8.86 3.56 -48.59
C CYS A 279 -8.99 4.80 -49.52
N MET A 280 -8.78 4.63 -50.80
CA MET A 280 -8.74 5.72 -51.76
C MET A 280 -9.66 5.43 -52.92
N TYR A 281 -10.32 6.44 -53.43
CA TYR A 281 -11.01 6.38 -54.70
C TYR A 281 -9.95 6.36 -55.83
N PRO A 282 -9.95 5.38 -56.71
CA PRO A 282 -8.98 5.34 -57.79
C PRO A 282 -9.16 6.54 -58.71
N LYS A 283 -8.07 6.95 -59.33
CA LYS A 283 -8.11 8.02 -60.33
C LYS A 283 -9.14 7.69 -61.44
N GLY A 284 -10.12 8.57 -61.60
CA GLY A 284 -11.26 8.39 -62.52
C GLY A 284 -12.58 8.05 -61.83
N ASP A 285 -12.62 7.81 -60.51
CA ASP A 285 -13.86 7.75 -59.74
C ASP A 285 -14.40 9.19 -59.58
N PRO A 286 -15.72 9.39 -59.76
CA PRO A 286 -16.34 10.73 -59.62
C PRO A 286 -16.14 11.39 -58.25
N ARG A 287 -15.76 10.59 -57.25
CA ARG A 287 -15.47 11.05 -55.88
C ARG A 287 -13.99 11.38 -55.67
N TRP A 288 -13.16 11.12 -56.67
CA TRP A 288 -11.74 11.43 -56.61
C TRP A 288 -11.51 12.93 -56.76
N ASP A 289 -11.03 13.58 -55.69
CA ASP A 289 -10.83 15.03 -55.62
C ASP A 289 -9.43 15.49 -56.07
N GLY A 290 -8.63 14.56 -56.60
CA GLY A 290 -7.26 14.83 -57.04
C GLY A 290 -6.20 14.47 -56.04
N TYR A 291 -6.57 13.96 -54.86
CA TYR A 291 -5.65 13.58 -53.82
C TYR A 291 -5.65 12.05 -53.59
N THR A 292 -4.47 11.49 -53.37
CA THR A 292 -4.24 10.07 -53.04
C THR A 292 -4.04 9.87 -51.54
N GLY A 293 -4.82 10.60 -50.72
CA GLY A 293 -4.65 10.58 -49.27
C GLY A 293 -5.65 9.69 -48.55
N MET A 294 -5.35 9.37 -47.32
CA MET A 294 -6.21 8.66 -46.41
C MET A 294 -6.76 9.59 -45.33
N ASN A 295 -7.98 9.34 -44.85
CA ASN A 295 -8.47 10.03 -43.66
C ASN A 295 -7.72 9.49 -42.40
N CYS A 296 -7.81 10.21 -41.27
CA CYS A 296 -7.15 9.81 -40.02
C CYS A 296 -7.43 8.36 -39.60
N GLY A 297 -8.67 7.91 -39.73
CA GLY A 297 -9.08 6.55 -39.38
C GLY A 297 -8.49 5.51 -40.34
N GLY A 298 -8.52 5.78 -41.66
CA GLY A 298 -7.95 4.91 -42.67
C GLY A 298 -6.43 4.80 -42.54
N PHE A 299 -5.74 5.90 -42.25
CA PHE A 299 -4.30 5.90 -42.06
C PHE A 299 -3.88 5.04 -40.87
N VAL A 300 -4.59 5.17 -39.74
CA VAL A 300 -4.33 4.35 -38.55
C VAL A 300 -4.70 2.88 -38.80
N SER A 301 -5.85 2.59 -39.43
CA SER A 301 -6.26 1.21 -39.74
C SER A 301 -5.26 0.49 -40.64
N HIS A 302 -4.74 1.16 -41.68
CA HIS A 302 -3.73 0.56 -42.57
C HIS A 302 -2.38 0.39 -41.90
N ALA A 303 -2.04 1.25 -40.96
CA ALA A 303 -0.82 1.12 -40.19
C ALA A 303 -0.83 -0.09 -39.22
N TYR A 304 -2.03 -0.64 -38.94
CA TYR A 304 -2.23 -1.79 -38.04
C TYR A 304 -2.62 -3.09 -38.78
N MET A 305 -2.79 -3.09 -40.09
CA MET A 305 -2.93 -4.30 -40.91
C MET A 305 -1.55 -4.79 -41.40
#